data_2c932e63227365c1113b8585d4a008d0
#
_entry.id   2c932e63227365c1113b8585d4a008d0
#
_cell.length_a   1.000
_cell.length_b   1.000
_cell.length_c   1.000
_cell.angle_alpha   90.00
_cell.angle_beta   90.00
_cell.angle_gamma   90.00
#
_symmetry.space_group_name_H-M   'P 1'
#
loop_
_entity.id
_entity.type
_entity.pdbx_description
1 polymer ?
#
loop_
_entity_poly.entity_id
_entity_poly.type
_entity_poly.pdbx_seq_one_letter_code
_entity_poly.pdbx_strand_id
1 'polypeptide(L)'
;LSLFSWLGTLFDSRPAEVPGQPASAPEAENMGEFAPVQIWVGLGNPGASYAMQRHNVGFMAADAIAESHGFEPAKKAFSGWARQGRIGGTRILLLKPATFMNDSGRSVRAAMDYFKKDVGDVTVFHDELDLAPFKVKVKLGGGTAGHNGLRSTEAHIGNEFRRVRLGIGHPGDKDKVTKYVLGNYAKAEMDALAAMLGAVAAEAAWLAQGDDARFMSDVALRLRDDE
;
A
#
# COMPACT_ATOMS: atom_id res chain seq x y z
N LEU A 1 -4.28 -2.58 24.91
CA LEU A 1 -4.91 -3.39 23.86
C LEU A 1 -3.79 -4.19 23.18
N SER A 2 -3.89 -5.53 23.22
CA SER A 2 -2.85 -6.43 22.74
C SER A 2 -2.66 -6.27 21.22
N LEU A 3 -1.40 -6.27 20.75
CA LEU A 3 -1.02 -6.29 19.32
C LEU A 3 -1.79 -7.35 18.50
N PHE A 4 -2.18 -8.46 19.13
CA PHE A 4 -2.96 -9.54 18.49
C PHE A 4 -4.41 -9.16 18.17
N SER A 5 -5.03 -8.24 18.91
CA SER A 5 -6.38 -7.76 18.63
C SER A 5 -6.45 -6.94 17.34
N TRP A 6 -5.36 -6.25 17.03
CA TRP A 6 -5.26 -5.38 15.85
C TRP A 6 -5.10 -6.18 14.54
N LEU A 7 -4.29 -7.25 14.54
CA LEU A 7 -4.16 -8.14 13.37
C LEU A 7 -5.48 -8.85 13.02
N GLY A 8 -6.33 -9.16 13.98
CA GLY A 8 -7.64 -9.77 13.75
C GLY A 8 -8.61 -8.88 12.98
N THR A 9 -8.53 -7.56 13.17
CA THR A 9 -9.37 -6.59 12.46
C THR A 9 -8.85 -6.24 11.05
N LEU A 10 -7.55 -6.38 10.80
CA LEU A 10 -6.95 -6.19 9.47
C LEU A 10 -7.48 -7.16 8.41
N PHE A 11 -7.99 -8.32 8.84
CA PHE A 11 -8.37 -9.41 7.95
C PHE A 11 -9.88 -9.65 7.83
N ASP A 12 -10.73 -8.78 8.38
CA ASP A 12 -12.17 -8.82 8.15
C ASP A 12 -12.51 -8.32 6.73
N SER A 13 -11.99 -9.05 5.73
CA SER A 13 -12.31 -8.86 4.33
C SER A 13 -13.58 -9.62 4.02
N ARG A 14 -14.68 -8.88 3.81
CA ARG A 14 -15.90 -9.46 3.22
C ARG A 14 -15.53 -10.20 1.92
N PRO A 15 -16.22 -11.30 1.59
CA PRO A 15 -15.88 -12.12 0.43
C PRO A 15 -15.87 -11.28 -0.84
N ALA A 16 -14.79 -11.39 -1.61
CA ALA A 16 -14.66 -10.78 -2.92
C ALA A 16 -15.62 -11.48 -3.89
N GLU A 17 -16.51 -10.72 -4.50
CA GLU A 17 -17.26 -11.18 -5.67
C GLU A 17 -16.30 -11.46 -6.84
N VAL A 18 -16.58 -12.52 -7.56
CA VAL A 18 -15.80 -13.05 -8.68
C VAL A 18 -15.69 -12.00 -9.80
N PRO A 19 -14.48 -11.73 -10.38
CA PRO A 19 -14.33 -10.77 -11.46
C PRO A 19 -14.88 -11.33 -12.77
N GLY A 20 -15.91 -10.70 -13.31
CA GLY A 20 -16.53 -11.13 -14.57
C GLY A 20 -17.41 -10.12 -15.30
N GLN A 21 -17.26 -8.81 -15.03
CA GLN A 21 -17.89 -7.78 -15.86
C GLN A 21 -17.02 -6.51 -15.92
N PRO A 22 -16.92 -5.84 -17.09
CA PRO A 22 -16.26 -4.54 -17.15
C PRO A 22 -17.11 -3.55 -16.34
N ALA A 23 -16.50 -2.97 -15.29
CA ALA A 23 -17.13 -1.97 -14.46
C ALA A 23 -17.48 -0.74 -15.30
N SER A 24 -18.76 -0.46 -15.43
CA SER A 24 -19.29 0.78 -15.99
C SER A 24 -18.94 1.96 -15.06
N ALA A 25 -18.67 3.11 -15.63
CA ALA A 25 -18.22 4.33 -14.98
C ALA A 25 -19.33 5.08 -14.21
N PRO A 26 -19.83 4.64 -13.08
CA PRO A 26 -20.48 5.54 -12.13
C PRO A 26 -19.98 5.40 -10.69
N GLU A 27 -18.81 4.78 -10.43
CA GLU A 27 -18.35 4.59 -9.05
C GLU A 27 -17.72 5.83 -8.41
N ALA A 28 -17.38 6.85 -9.20
CA ALA A 28 -16.76 8.08 -8.73
C ALA A 28 -17.73 9.05 -8.02
N GLU A 29 -19.03 8.97 -8.31
CA GLU A 29 -20.06 9.85 -7.72
C GLU A 29 -20.17 9.74 -6.20
N ASN A 30 -19.57 8.71 -5.60
CA ASN A 30 -19.70 8.42 -4.16
C ASN A 30 -18.57 9.01 -3.29
N MET A 31 -17.64 9.80 -3.86
CA MET A 31 -16.52 10.38 -3.11
C MET A 31 -16.84 11.76 -2.49
N GLY A 32 -17.98 12.35 -2.82
CA GLY A 32 -18.41 13.64 -2.28
C GLY A 32 -17.47 14.82 -2.63
N GLU A 33 -17.50 15.88 -1.83
CA GLU A 33 -16.65 17.07 -2.01
C GLU A 33 -15.20 16.87 -1.50
N PHE A 34 -14.78 15.63 -1.24
CA PHE A 34 -13.43 15.37 -0.77
C PHE A 34 -12.42 15.60 -1.90
N ALA A 35 -11.53 16.57 -1.69
CA ALA A 35 -10.43 16.86 -2.60
C ALA A 35 -9.10 16.50 -1.89
N PRO A 36 -8.50 15.33 -2.16
CA PRO A 36 -7.23 14.93 -1.54
C PRO A 36 -6.10 15.84 -2.02
N VAL A 37 -5.10 16.03 -1.15
CA VAL A 37 -3.83 16.64 -1.54
C VAL A 37 -2.90 15.56 -2.12
N GLN A 38 -2.97 14.35 -1.58
CA GLN A 38 -2.15 13.21 -1.99
C GLN A 38 -3.00 11.96 -2.20
N ILE A 39 -2.53 11.08 -3.10
CA ILE A 39 -3.07 9.73 -3.32
C ILE A 39 -2.02 8.72 -2.86
N TRP A 40 -2.36 7.93 -1.84
CA TRP A 40 -1.50 6.87 -1.34
C TRP A 40 -2.06 5.52 -1.75
N VAL A 41 -1.23 4.72 -2.39
CA VAL A 41 -1.63 3.45 -3.01
C VAL A 41 -0.92 2.30 -2.33
N GLY A 42 -1.65 1.39 -1.72
CA GLY A 42 -1.11 0.09 -1.35
C GLY A 42 -1.20 -0.85 -2.56
N LEU A 43 -0.12 -1.55 -2.92
CA LEU A 43 -0.15 -2.59 -3.94
C LEU A 43 -0.43 -3.96 -3.32
N GLY A 44 -1.19 -4.78 -4.02
CA GLY A 44 -1.56 -6.14 -3.63
C GLY A 44 -2.51 -6.79 -4.63
N ASN A 45 -2.73 -8.09 -4.50
CA ASN A 45 -3.75 -8.83 -5.24
C ASN A 45 -5.05 -8.91 -4.43
N PRO A 46 -6.22 -8.72 -5.05
CA PRO A 46 -7.51 -8.81 -4.38
C PRO A 46 -7.88 -10.25 -4.03
N GLY A 47 -8.52 -10.44 -2.90
CA GLY A 47 -9.07 -11.72 -2.45
C GLY A 47 -8.42 -12.26 -1.18
N ALA A 48 -9.22 -12.94 -0.35
CA ALA A 48 -8.81 -13.43 0.97
C ALA A 48 -7.63 -14.43 0.92
N SER A 49 -7.51 -15.21 -0.16
CA SER A 49 -6.41 -16.15 -0.36
C SER A 49 -5.04 -15.48 -0.54
N TYR A 50 -5.01 -14.21 -0.90
CA TYR A 50 -3.79 -13.43 -1.09
C TYR A 50 -3.45 -12.53 0.11
N ALA A 51 -4.36 -12.40 1.07
CA ALA A 51 -4.27 -11.42 2.15
C ALA A 51 -2.95 -11.47 2.92
N MET A 52 -2.40 -12.68 3.13
CA MET A 52 -1.16 -12.89 3.89
C MET A 52 0.10 -13.04 3.04
N GLN A 53 0.00 -12.90 1.71
CA GLN A 53 1.16 -12.99 0.85
C GLN A 53 2.09 -11.79 1.02
N ARG A 54 3.41 -12.02 0.86
CA ARG A 54 4.42 -10.93 0.89
C ARG A 54 4.12 -9.85 -0.14
N HIS A 55 3.59 -10.24 -1.30
CA HIS A 55 3.19 -9.31 -2.36
C HIS A 55 2.03 -8.38 -1.99
N ASN A 56 1.33 -8.67 -0.88
CA ASN A 56 0.22 -7.85 -0.36
C ASN A 56 0.64 -6.91 0.79
N VAL A 57 1.93 -6.82 1.12
CA VAL A 57 2.39 -5.95 2.21
C VAL A 57 2.03 -4.48 1.99
N GLY A 58 1.92 -4.04 0.73
CA GLY A 58 1.41 -2.70 0.40
C GLY A 58 -0.05 -2.50 0.83
N PHE A 59 -0.92 -3.50 0.63
CA PHE A 59 -2.29 -3.48 1.15
C PHE A 59 -2.31 -3.43 2.67
N MET A 60 -1.48 -4.24 3.32
CA MET A 60 -1.38 -4.27 4.79
C MET A 60 -0.94 -2.92 5.35
N ALA A 61 0.03 -2.26 4.72
CA ALA A 61 0.47 -0.92 5.12
C ALA A 61 -0.63 0.13 4.97
N ALA A 62 -1.37 0.09 3.86
CA ALA A 62 -2.51 0.99 3.65
C ALA A 62 -3.60 0.79 4.71
N ASP A 63 -3.93 -0.46 5.06
CA ASP A 63 -4.90 -0.76 6.11
C ASP A 63 -4.41 -0.30 7.49
N ALA A 64 -3.14 -0.54 7.84
CA ALA A 64 -2.53 -0.09 9.09
C ALA A 64 -2.57 1.43 9.24
N ILE A 65 -2.23 2.18 8.18
CA ILE A 65 -2.31 3.64 8.15
C ILE A 65 -3.77 4.09 8.31
N ALA A 66 -4.70 3.48 7.59
CA ALA A 66 -6.11 3.85 7.64
C ALA A 66 -6.70 3.71 9.05
N GLU A 67 -6.38 2.62 9.73
CA GLU A 67 -6.86 2.38 11.10
C GLU A 67 -6.20 3.29 12.12
N SER A 68 -4.88 3.46 12.03
CA SER A 68 -4.13 4.31 12.95
C SER A 68 -4.59 5.78 12.91
N HIS A 69 -5.02 6.24 11.75
CA HIS A 69 -5.40 7.65 11.53
C HIS A 69 -6.91 7.86 11.36
N GLY A 70 -7.74 6.85 11.65
CA GLY A 70 -9.19 6.98 11.64
C GLY A 70 -9.78 7.37 10.28
N PHE A 71 -9.28 6.76 9.19
CA PHE A 71 -9.84 6.96 7.87
C PHE A 71 -11.28 6.46 7.79
N GLU A 72 -12.08 7.07 6.92
CA GLU A 72 -13.44 6.63 6.66
C GLU A 72 -13.49 5.16 6.19
N PRO A 73 -14.64 4.50 6.34
CA PRO A 73 -14.85 3.16 5.78
C PRO A 73 -14.56 3.10 4.28
N ALA A 74 -14.00 1.98 3.84
CA ALA A 74 -13.67 1.79 2.44
C ALA A 74 -14.92 1.82 1.54
N LYS A 75 -14.84 2.54 0.43
CA LYS A 75 -15.86 2.60 -0.63
C LYS A 75 -15.27 2.03 -1.92
N LYS A 76 -16.11 1.37 -2.73
CA LYS A 76 -15.71 0.96 -4.08
C LYS A 76 -15.57 2.21 -4.95
N ALA A 77 -14.37 2.47 -5.48
CA ALA A 77 -14.11 3.56 -6.41
C ALA A 77 -12.81 3.27 -7.18
N PHE A 78 -12.69 3.82 -8.38
CA PHE A 78 -11.47 3.74 -9.22
C PHE A 78 -10.99 2.31 -9.48
N SER A 79 -11.89 1.36 -9.69
CA SER A 79 -11.58 -0.07 -9.79
C SER A 79 -10.78 -0.59 -8.57
N GLY A 80 -11.11 -0.09 -7.37
CA GLY A 80 -10.44 -0.40 -6.13
C GLY A 80 -11.30 -0.12 -4.90
N TRP A 81 -10.66 -0.18 -3.76
CA TRP A 81 -11.20 0.24 -2.47
C TRP A 81 -10.50 1.53 -2.04
N ALA A 82 -11.27 2.61 -1.91
CA ALA A 82 -10.78 3.91 -1.53
C ALA A 82 -11.26 4.30 -0.14
N ARG A 83 -10.37 4.87 0.68
CA ARG A 83 -10.68 5.46 1.98
C ARG A 83 -10.24 6.91 1.98
N GLN A 84 -11.05 7.78 2.55
CA GLN A 84 -10.74 9.20 2.74
C GLN A 84 -10.31 9.45 4.16
N GLY A 85 -9.29 10.28 4.35
CA GLY A 85 -8.82 10.62 5.69
C GLY A 85 -7.85 11.79 5.72
N ARG A 86 -7.30 12.04 6.90
CA ARG A 86 -6.30 13.10 7.14
C ARG A 86 -5.15 12.58 7.98
N ILE A 87 -3.95 12.97 7.63
CA ILE A 87 -2.74 12.71 8.40
C ILE A 87 -2.02 14.04 8.60
N GLY A 88 -1.82 14.48 9.85
CA GLY A 88 -1.19 15.75 10.14
C GLY A 88 -1.86 16.96 9.45
N GLY A 89 -3.19 16.90 9.24
CA GLY A 89 -3.94 17.94 8.52
C GLY A 89 -3.99 17.75 6.99
N THR A 90 -3.10 16.96 6.40
CA THR A 90 -3.08 16.65 4.96
C THR A 90 -4.20 15.69 4.59
N ARG A 91 -5.02 16.05 3.61
CA ARG A 91 -6.09 15.18 3.08
C ARG A 91 -5.50 14.13 2.15
N ILE A 92 -5.75 12.87 2.44
CA ILE A 92 -5.19 11.73 1.72
C ILE A 92 -6.31 10.79 1.26
N LEU A 93 -6.24 10.38 0.00
CA LEU A 93 -6.97 9.23 -0.51
C LEU A 93 -6.07 7.99 -0.37
N LEU A 94 -6.47 7.03 0.45
CA LEU A 94 -5.86 5.69 0.46
C LEU A 94 -6.59 4.80 -0.54
N LEU A 95 -5.85 4.22 -1.48
CA LEU A 95 -6.39 3.38 -2.55
C LEU A 95 -5.75 1.99 -2.53
N LYS A 96 -6.56 0.95 -2.49
CA LYS A 96 -6.15 -0.43 -2.74
C LYS A 96 -6.78 -0.88 -4.06
N PRO A 97 -6.03 -1.04 -5.16
CA PRO A 97 -6.56 -1.55 -6.43
C PRO A 97 -7.26 -2.90 -6.24
N ALA A 98 -8.46 -3.07 -6.80
CA ALA A 98 -9.15 -4.36 -6.83
C ALA A 98 -8.86 -5.13 -8.13
N THR A 99 -7.91 -4.65 -8.92
CA THR A 99 -7.31 -5.34 -10.06
C THR A 99 -6.22 -6.29 -9.60
N PHE A 100 -5.84 -7.26 -10.43
CA PHE A 100 -4.61 -8.00 -10.19
C PHE A 100 -3.39 -7.06 -10.25
N MET A 101 -2.29 -7.49 -9.63
CA MET A 101 -1.06 -6.70 -9.47
C MET A 101 -0.58 -6.07 -10.80
N ASN A 102 -0.59 -6.81 -11.89
CA ASN A 102 -0.15 -6.36 -13.20
C ASN A 102 -1.08 -5.35 -13.91
N ASP A 103 -2.23 -5.02 -13.30
CA ASP A 103 -3.18 -4.02 -13.80
C ASP A 103 -3.47 -2.90 -12.75
N SER A 104 -2.65 -2.80 -11.71
CA SER A 104 -2.83 -1.82 -10.62
C SER A 104 -2.82 -0.37 -11.11
N GLY A 105 -2.01 -0.06 -12.13
CA GLY A 105 -1.86 1.28 -12.68
C GLY A 105 -3.15 1.87 -13.23
N ARG A 106 -4.06 1.04 -13.73
CA ARG A 106 -5.39 1.48 -14.20
C ARG A 106 -6.20 2.13 -13.08
N SER A 107 -6.20 1.52 -11.91
CA SER A 107 -6.88 2.06 -10.73
C SER A 107 -6.25 3.38 -10.26
N VAL A 108 -4.92 3.44 -10.23
CA VAL A 108 -4.17 4.66 -9.85
C VAL A 108 -4.47 5.80 -10.82
N ARG A 109 -4.41 5.53 -12.12
CA ARG A 109 -4.71 6.52 -13.16
C ARG A 109 -6.13 7.06 -13.04
N ALA A 110 -7.12 6.21 -12.82
CA ALA A 110 -8.51 6.62 -12.65
C ALA A 110 -8.70 7.59 -11.47
N ALA A 111 -8.02 7.33 -10.34
CA ALA A 111 -8.06 8.23 -9.19
C ALA A 111 -7.37 9.58 -9.47
N MET A 112 -6.20 9.55 -10.14
CA MET A 112 -5.49 10.76 -10.52
C MET A 112 -6.32 11.64 -11.45
N ASP A 113 -6.93 11.07 -12.48
CA ASP A 113 -7.75 11.80 -13.45
C ASP A 113 -8.97 12.44 -12.79
N TYR A 114 -9.63 11.69 -11.90
CA TYR A 114 -10.80 12.19 -11.19
C TYR A 114 -10.47 13.38 -10.28
N PHE A 115 -9.38 13.29 -9.50
CA PHE A 115 -8.97 14.36 -8.59
C PHE A 115 -8.03 15.39 -9.24
N LYS A 116 -7.72 15.26 -10.52
CA LYS A 116 -6.81 16.12 -11.28
C LYS A 116 -5.45 16.26 -10.57
N LYS A 117 -4.85 15.10 -10.24
CA LYS A 117 -3.57 15.00 -9.54
C LYS A 117 -2.43 14.70 -10.48
N ASP A 118 -1.26 15.22 -10.14
CA ASP A 118 -0.02 14.93 -10.84
C ASP A 118 0.68 13.68 -10.25
N VAL A 119 1.63 13.11 -11.00
CA VAL A 119 2.39 11.93 -10.58
C VAL A 119 3.14 12.15 -9.27
N GLY A 120 3.60 13.37 -9.01
CA GLY A 120 4.27 13.76 -7.75
C GLY A 120 3.37 13.72 -6.51
N ASP A 121 2.04 13.75 -6.69
CA ASP A 121 1.07 13.64 -5.59
C ASP A 121 0.81 12.17 -5.20
N VAL A 122 1.41 11.19 -5.91
CA VAL A 122 1.19 9.76 -5.70
C VAL A 122 2.32 9.15 -4.88
N THR A 123 1.93 8.41 -3.83
CA THR A 123 2.84 7.59 -3.03
C THR A 123 2.38 6.13 -3.11
N VAL A 124 3.29 5.22 -3.48
CA VAL A 124 3.02 3.78 -3.66
C VAL A 124 3.75 2.97 -2.61
N PHE A 125 3.02 2.17 -1.83
CA PHE A 125 3.54 1.19 -0.87
C PHE A 125 3.60 -0.17 -1.54
N HIS A 126 4.77 -0.81 -1.54
CA HIS A 126 4.99 -2.09 -2.22
C HIS A 126 6.07 -2.93 -1.55
N ASP A 127 6.06 -4.22 -1.81
CA ASP A 127 7.12 -5.15 -1.39
C ASP A 127 8.42 -4.90 -2.16
N GLU A 128 9.54 -5.04 -1.47
CA GLU A 128 10.87 -4.83 -2.02
C GLU A 128 11.81 -5.98 -1.69
N LEU A 129 12.26 -6.67 -2.74
CA LEU A 129 13.17 -7.82 -2.64
C LEU A 129 14.60 -7.43 -2.24
N ASP A 130 15.06 -6.24 -2.69
CA ASP A 130 16.43 -5.77 -2.48
C ASP A 130 16.65 -5.18 -1.07
N LEU A 131 15.60 -5.10 -0.26
CA LEU A 131 15.71 -4.71 1.15
C LEU A 131 15.59 -5.94 2.06
N ALA A 132 16.42 -5.96 3.10
CA ALA A 132 16.28 -6.97 4.15
C ALA A 132 14.85 -6.99 4.72
N PRO A 133 14.34 -8.14 5.20
CA PRO A 133 13.00 -8.23 5.75
C PRO A 133 12.72 -7.12 6.78
N PHE A 134 11.54 -6.54 6.70
CA PHE A 134 11.02 -5.50 7.59
C PHE A 134 11.76 -4.15 7.58
N LYS A 135 12.76 -3.95 6.70
CA LYS A 135 13.33 -2.62 6.48
C LYS A 135 12.45 -1.77 5.59
N VAL A 136 12.38 -0.47 5.91
CA VAL A 136 11.58 0.51 5.16
C VAL A 136 12.48 1.57 4.56
N LYS A 137 12.29 1.87 3.28
CA LYS A 137 12.99 2.95 2.56
C LYS A 137 12.02 3.70 1.67
N VAL A 138 12.25 5.00 1.51
CA VAL A 138 11.52 5.85 0.57
C VAL A 138 12.42 6.22 -0.59
N LYS A 139 11.86 6.26 -1.80
CA LYS A 139 12.55 6.70 -3.02
C LYS A 139 11.57 7.38 -3.97
N LEU A 140 12.03 8.40 -4.66
CA LEU A 140 11.31 8.98 -5.80
C LEU A 140 11.75 8.26 -7.08
N GLY A 141 10.80 7.85 -7.90
CA GLY A 141 11.07 7.20 -9.18
C GLY A 141 11.91 5.90 -9.09
N GLY A 142 12.61 5.58 -10.16
CA GLY A 142 13.53 4.45 -10.25
C GLY A 142 12.98 3.25 -10.99
N GLY A 143 13.80 2.21 -11.19
CA GLY A 143 13.41 0.97 -11.87
C GLY A 143 12.37 0.17 -11.11
N THR A 144 11.68 -0.74 -11.80
CA THR A 144 10.61 -1.57 -11.23
C THR A 144 11.12 -2.87 -10.61
N ALA A 145 12.39 -3.21 -10.81
CA ALA A 145 13.01 -4.47 -10.35
C ALA A 145 12.18 -5.73 -10.64
N GLY A 146 11.40 -5.70 -11.73
CA GLY A 146 10.51 -6.80 -12.11
C GLY A 146 9.16 -6.82 -11.37
N HIS A 147 8.89 -5.88 -10.46
CA HIS A 147 7.63 -5.81 -9.73
C HIS A 147 6.47 -5.40 -10.66
N ASN A 148 5.53 -6.31 -10.90
CA ASN A 148 4.45 -6.12 -11.86
C ASN A 148 3.54 -4.93 -11.56
N GLY A 149 3.25 -4.66 -10.28
CA GLY A 149 2.45 -3.51 -9.85
C GLY A 149 3.13 -2.18 -10.12
N LEU A 150 4.45 -2.08 -9.87
CA LEU A 150 5.22 -0.88 -10.21
C LEU A 150 5.28 -0.68 -11.73
N ARG A 151 5.51 -1.76 -12.50
CA ARG A 151 5.51 -1.70 -13.97
C ARG A 151 4.17 -1.20 -14.52
N SER A 152 3.07 -1.73 -13.99
CA SER A 152 1.73 -1.28 -14.37
C SER A 152 1.50 0.18 -13.99
N THR A 153 1.86 0.59 -12.78
CA THR A 153 1.72 1.98 -12.34
C THR A 153 2.54 2.92 -13.22
N GLU A 154 3.81 2.60 -13.46
CA GLU A 154 4.70 3.39 -14.34
C GLU A 154 4.15 3.54 -15.75
N ALA A 155 3.61 2.48 -16.32
CA ALA A 155 3.03 2.50 -17.67
C ALA A 155 1.80 3.42 -17.77
N HIS A 156 1.06 3.62 -16.68
CA HIS A 156 -0.16 4.43 -16.68
C HIS A 156 0.05 5.88 -16.25
N ILE A 157 0.98 6.16 -15.34
CA ILE A 157 1.14 7.50 -14.74
C ILE A 157 2.56 8.07 -14.86
N GLY A 158 3.50 7.36 -15.50
CA GLY A 158 4.91 7.75 -15.51
C GLY A 158 5.64 7.27 -14.25
N ASN A 159 6.92 7.63 -14.11
CA ASN A 159 7.84 7.02 -13.13
C ASN A 159 8.06 7.88 -11.87
N GLU A 160 7.73 9.17 -11.91
CA GLU A 160 8.11 10.15 -10.87
C GLU A 160 7.20 10.14 -9.64
N PHE A 161 6.60 8.99 -9.30
CA PHE A 161 5.87 8.81 -8.05
C PHE A 161 6.78 8.39 -6.90
N ARG A 162 6.41 8.76 -5.68
CA ARG A 162 7.09 8.34 -4.46
C ARG A 162 6.81 6.87 -4.17
N ARG A 163 7.82 6.14 -3.75
CA ARG A 163 7.76 4.71 -3.42
C ARG A 163 8.17 4.48 -1.98
N VAL A 164 7.28 3.91 -1.18
CA VAL A 164 7.59 3.36 0.14
C VAL A 164 7.87 1.88 -0.05
N ARG A 165 9.14 1.53 0.03
CA ARG A 165 9.68 0.20 -0.21
C ARG A 165 9.69 -0.58 1.10
N LEU A 166 8.86 -1.60 1.19
CA LEU A 166 8.70 -2.46 2.36
C LEU A 166 9.50 -3.74 2.14
N GLY A 167 10.60 -3.91 2.85
CA GLY A 167 11.53 -5.01 2.68
C GLY A 167 10.90 -6.35 3.00
N ILE A 168 11.02 -7.27 2.07
CA ILE A 168 10.60 -8.66 2.25
C ILE A 168 11.77 -9.65 2.17
N GLY A 169 12.98 -9.17 1.81
CA GLY A 169 14.14 -10.00 1.53
C GLY A 169 14.05 -10.73 0.21
N HIS A 170 15.13 -11.43 -0.17
CA HIS A 170 15.27 -12.12 -1.43
C HIS A 170 15.50 -13.63 -1.20
N PRO A 171 14.88 -14.53 -1.98
CA PRO A 171 15.03 -15.98 -1.80
C PRO A 171 16.41 -16.53 -2.25
N GLY A 172 17.31 -15.66 -2.73
CA GLY A 172 18.64 -16.03 -3.21
C GLY A 172 18.67 -16.55 -4.65
N ASP A 173 17.53 -16.92 -5.22
CA ASP A 173 17.40 -17.53 -6.53
C ASP A 173 16.28 -16.86 -7.32
N LYS A 174 16.56 -16.43 -8.55
CA LYS A 174 15.59 -15.73 -9.42
C LYS A 174 14.36 -16.59 -9.75
N ASP A 175 14.57 -17.88 -9.94
CA ASP A 175 13.49 -18.80 -10.31
C ASP A 175 12.50 -19.03 -9.16
N LYS A 176 12.91 -18.70 -7.94
CA LYS A 176 12.08 -18.79 -6.72
C LYS A 176 11.34 -17.52 -6.39
N VAL A 177 11.65 -16.39 -7.05
CA VAL A 177 11.07 -15.06 -6.71
C VAL A 177 9.55 -15.10 -6.77
N THR A 178 8.95 -15.58 -7.86
CA THR A 178 7.49 -15.63 -7.99
C THR A 178 6.83 -16.43 -6.86
N LYS A 179 7.37 -17.60 -6.54
CA LYS A 179 6.85 -18.43 -5.44
C LYS A 179 7.03 -17.74 -4.08
N TYR A 180 8.13 -17.01 -3.92
CA TYR A 180 8.45 -16.32 -2.66
C TYR A 180 7.49 -15.14 -2.39
N VAL A 181 7.30 -14.26 -3.37
CA VAL A 181 6.40 -13.10 -3.20
C VAL A 181 4.93 -13.51 -3.06
N LEU A 182 4.52 -14.59 -3.72
CA LEU A 182 3.19 -15.20 -3.58
C LEU A 182 3.07 -16.13 -2.36
N GLY A 183 4.14 -16.33 -1.61
CA GLY A 183 4.14 -17.06 -0.35
C GLY A 183 3.64 -16.17 0.79
N ASN A 184 2.93 -16.80 1.75
CA ASN A 184 2.49 -16.12 2.95
C ASN A 184 3.66 -15.84 3.90
N TYR A 185 3.53 -14.82 4.74
CA TYR A 185 4.39 -14.65 5.91
C TYR A 185 4.24 -15.85 6.83
N ALA A 186 5.35 -16.36 7.37
CA ALA A 186 5.34 -17.44 8.36
C ALA A 186 4.88 -16.90 9.73
N LYS A 187 4.37 -17.80 10.58
CA LYS A 187 3.93 -17.42 11.93
C LYS A 187 5.03 -16.71 12.72
N ALA A 188 6.29 -17.13 12.57
CA ALA A 188 7.43 -16.52 13.23
C ALA A 188 7.78 -15.10 12.74
N GLU A 189 7.26 -14.69 11.58
CA GLU A 189 7.48 -13.36 11.00
C GLU A 189 6.38 -12.35 11.40
N MET A 190 5.29 -12.81 12.04
CA MET A 190 4.11 -11.99 12.26
C MET A 190 4.34 -10.82 13.20
N ASP A 191 5.14 -11.00 14.25
CA ASP A 191 5.43 -9.93 15.22
C ASP A 191 6.29 -8.82 14.56
N ALA A 192 7.32 -9.21 13.79
CA ALA A 192 8.14 -8.27 13.04
C ALA A 192 7.37 -7.55 11.93
N LEU A 193 6.45 -8.27 11.24
CA LEU A 193 5.55 -7.66 10.27
C LEU A 193 4.64 -6.62 10.93
N ALA A 194 4.04 -6.95 12.07
CA ALA A 194 3.17 -6.04 12.82
C ALA A 194 3.94 -4.80 13.31
N ALA A 195 5.15 -4.99 13.83
CA ALA A 195 6.04 -3.90 14.25
C ALA A 195 6.35 -2.95 13.07
N MET A 196 6.72 -3.50 11.90
CA MET A 196 6.98 -2.69 10.70
C MET A 196 5.75 -1.90 10.26
N LEU A 197 4.59 -2.55 10.17
CA LEU A 197 3.35 -1.88 9.74
C LEU A 197 2.92 -0.81 10.75
N GLY A 198 3.05 -1.10 12.04
CA GLY A 198 2.79 -0.14 13.12
C GLY A 198 3.72 1.07 13.08
N ALA A 199 5.02 0.86 12.86
CA ALA A 199 6.00 1.93 12.73
C ALA A 199 5.71 2.82 11.50
N VAL A 200 5.40 2.21 10.34
CA VAL A 200 5.01 2.93 9.12
C VAL A 200 3.77 3.78 9.36
N ALA A 201 2.76 3.24 10.03
CA ALA A 201 1.53 3.96 10.33
C ALA A 201 1.77 5.10 11.33
N ALA A 202 2.54 4.87 12.38
CA ALA A 202 2.82 5.87 13.41
C ALA A 202 3.58 7.09 12.86
N GLU A 203 4.52 6.85 11.94
CA GLU A 203 5.36 7.92 11.36
C GLU A 203 4.81 8.50 10.06
N ALA A 204 3.63 8.08 9.61
CA ALA A 204 3.01 8.51 8.36
C ALA A 204 2.83 10.04 8.23
N ALA A 205 2.82 10.76 9.34
CA ALA A 205 2.72 12.23 9.34
C ALA A 205 3.93 12.89 8.65
N TRP A 206 5.14 12.36 8.83
CA TRP A 206 6.33 12.87 8.14
C TRP A 206 6.27 12.64 6.64
N LEU A 207 5.78 11.46 6.24
CA LEU A 207 5.59 11.15 4.83
C LEU A 207 4.54 12.07 4.17
N ALA A 208 3.46 12.40 4.89
CA ALA A 208 2.42 13.32 4.44
C ALA A 208 2.94 14.77 4.30
N GLN A 209 3.94 15.16 5.10
CA GLN A 209 4.61 16.46 5.05
C GLN A 209 5.74 16.50 4.01
N GLY A 210 6.10 15.36 3.39
CA GLY A 210 7.20 15.27 2.44
C GLY A 210 8.58 15.12 3.08
N ASP A 211 8.67 14.89 4.38
CA ASP A 211 9.93 14.63 5.09
C ASP A 211 10.27 13.14 5.09
N ASP A 212 10.67 12.65 3.91
CA ASP A 212 11.02 11.25 3.70
C ASP A 212 12.22 10.81 4.54
N ALA A 213 13.16 11.71 4.82
CA ALA A 213 14.35 11.41 5.60
C ALA A 213 13.98 11.14 7.06
N ARG A 214 13.15 11.98 7.64
CA ARG A 214 12.66 11.84 9.01
C ARG A 214 11.76 10.61 9.13
N PHE A 215 10.83 10.41 8.19
CA PHE A 215 10.03 9.19 8.15
C PHE A 215 10.89 7.93 8.23
N MET A 216 11.92 7.81 7.36
CA MET A 216 12.81 6.65 7.35
C MET A 216 13.62 6.50 8.65
N SER A 217 14.07 7.61 9.23
CA SER A 217 14.84 7.61 10.47
C SER A 217 13.98 7.14 11.65
N ASP A 218 12.78 7.71 11.80
CA ASP A 218 11.92 7.46 12.96
C ASP A 218 11.29 6.06 12.87
N VAL A 219 10.93 5.58 11.66
CA VAL A 219 10.54 4.18 11.45
C VAL A 219 11.67 3.22 11.86
N ALA A 220 12.91 3.50 11.43
CA ALA A 220 14.05 2.64 11.79
C ALA A 220 14.38 2.67 13.28
N LEU A 221 14.12 3.78 13.97
CA LEU A 221 14.30 3.90 15.42
C LEU A 221 13.27 3.02 16.15
N ARG A 222 11.98 3.14 15.83
CA ARG A 222 10.92 2.30 16.41
C ARG A 222 11.21 0.80 16.28
N LEU A 223 11.68 0.38 15.09
CA LEU A 223 11.97 -1.03 14.84
C LEU A 223 13.18 -1.57 15.62
N ARG A 224 14.03 -0.71 16.19
CA ARG A 224 15.12 -1.11 17.08
C ARG A 224 14.71 -1.20 18.53
N ASP A 225 13.72 -0.40 18.93
CA ASP A 225 13.23 -0.37 20.31
C ASP A 225 12.31 -1.59 20.61
N ASP A 226 11.81 -2.25 19.55
CA ASP A 226 10.96 -3.46 19.62
C ASP A 226 11.78 -4.78 19.53
N GLU A 227 13.11 -4.74 19.32
CA GLU A 227 14.03 -5.90 19.35
C GLU A 227 14.52 -6.18 20.79
#